data_e6a88b7437f8c508a66f9cde5fc480a0
#
_entry.id   e6a88b7437f8c508a66f9cde5fc480a0
#
_cell.length_a   1.000
_cell.length_b   1.000
_cell.length_c   1.000
_cell.angle_alpha   90.00
_cell.angle_beta   90.00
_cell.angle_gamma   90.00
#
_symmetry.space_group_name_H-M   'P 1'
#
loop_
_entity.id
_entity.type
_entity.pdbx_description
1 polymer ?
#
loop_
_entity_poly.entity_id
_entity_poly.type
_entity_poly.pdbx_seq_one_letter_code
_entity_poly.pdbx_strand_id
1 'polypeptide(L)'
;KTSYERKLALIDSWLGDLFELIDLDNTLLIVTSDHGEYTLDNEMKPDFVPILQQNSLIKKNEIPSYLLPTGLFVLKIMRKLLTPYRENKFKKSLDQYEIRTTYKRGKNYLFDEAIRIPLLFIGKGIKQSKEINTLVRHVDIFPTIAHLMKFPINQNSMDGRSLVDVIDGNSENEFPAIIE
;
A
#
# COMPACT_ATOMS: atom_id res chain seq x y z
N LYS A 1 17.27 -7.68 0.36
CA LYS A 1 15.99 -7.14 0.87
C LYS A 1 15.75 -5.77 0.27
N THR A 2 14.60 -5.57 -0.36
CA THR A 2 14.16 -4.28 -0.91
C THR A 2 13.96 -3.23 0.20
N SER A 3 13.85 -1.96 -0.17
CA SER A 3 13.52 -0.89 0.80
C SER A 3 12.16 -1.12 1.47
N TYR A 4 11.21 -1.68 0.72
CA TYR A 4 9.89 -2.04 1.21
C TYR A 4 9.96 -3.16 2.25
N GLU A 5 10.65 -4.27 1.95
CA GLU A 5 10.82 -5.39 2.90
C GLU A 5 11.52 -4.97 4.20
N ARG A 6 12.47 -4.01 4.13
CA ARG A 6 13.11 -3.48 5.34
C ARG A 6 12.15 -2.68 6.21
N LYS A 7 11.26 -1.88 5.60
CA LYS A 7 10.23 -1.13 6.34
C LYS A 7 9.20 -2.08 6.95
N LEU A 8 8.79 -3.10 6.19
CA LEU A 8 7.86 -4.11 6.68
C LEU A 8 8.44 -4.87 7.88
N ALA A 9 9.71 -5.27 7.81
CA ALA A 9 10.40 -5.93 8.92
C ALA A 9 10.55 -5.03 10.16
N LEU A 10 10.66 -3.72 9.98
CA LEU A 10 10.67 -2.76 11.08
C LEU A 10 9.29 -2.66 11.75
N ILE A 11 8.22 -2.59 10.96
CA ILE A 11 6.85 -2.58 11.47
C ILE A 11 6.55 -3.88 12.22
N ASP A 12 6.98 -5.02 11.68
CA ASP A 12 6.83 -6.33 12.32
C ASP A 12 7.53 -6.39 13.68
N SER A 13 8.75 -5.84 13.78
CA SER A 13 9.45 -5.71 15.06
C SER A 13 8.70 -4.85 16.07
N TRP A 14 8.15 -3.69 15.65
CA TRP A 14 7.37 -2.83 16.53
C TRP A 14 6.05 -3.47 16.99
N LEU A 15 5.41 -4.25 16.11
CA LEU A 15 4.23 -5.04 16.49
C LEU A 15 4.60 -6.12 17.52
N GLY A 16 5.78 -6.76 17.38
CA GLY A 16 6.30 -7.69 18.39
C GLY A 16 6.43 -7.04 19.75
N ASP A 17 7.10 -5.87 19.82
CA ASP A 17 7.26 -5.11 21.07
C ASP A 17 5.88 -4.71 21.67
N LEU A 18 4.92 -4.35 20.80
CA LEU A 18 3.56 -4.00 21.23
C LEU A 18 2.84 -5.21 21.83
N PHE A 19 2.99 -6.41 21.25
CA PHE A 19 2.36 -7.64 21.75
C PHE A 19 2.84 -8.03 23.15
N GLU A 20 4.07 -7.68 23.53
CA GLU A 20 4.57 -7.90 24.90
C GLU A 20 3.89 -7.01 25.94
N LEU A 21 3.29 -5.89 25.51
CA LEU A 21 2.63 -4.91 26.38
C LEU A 21 1.13 -5.09 26.47
N ILE A 22 0.52 -5.88 25.57
CA ILE A 22 -0.93 -6.04 25.45
C ILE A 22 -1.36 -7.38 26.07
N ASP A 23 -2.37 -7.31 26.95
CA ASP A 23 -3.11 -8.49 27.40
C ASP A 23 -4.12 -8.91 26.34
N LEU A 24 -3.74 -9.87 25.48
CA LEU A 24 -4.58 -10.37 24.39
C LEU A 24 -5.81 -11.17 24.88
N ASP A 25 -5.83 -11.63 26.11
CA ASP A 25 -7.01 -12.30 26.69
C ASP A 25 -8.14 -11.29 26.93
N ASN A 26 -7.78 -10.04 27.18
CA ASN A 26 -8.71 -8.95 27.43
C ASN A 26 -8.80 -7.90 26.31
N THR A 27 -7.90 -7.96 25.32
CA THR A 27 -7.80 -6.99 24.22
C THR A 27 -8.08 -7.65 22.88
N LEU A 28 -8.97 -7.06 22.07
CA LEU A 28 -9.12 -7.36 20.66
C LEU A 28 -8.23 -6.39 19.88
N LEU A 29 -7.22 -6.92 19.21
CA LEU A 29 -6.32 -6.15 18.33
C LEU A 29 -6.71 -6.38 16.87
N ILE A 30 -6.79 -5.29 16.11
CA ILE A 30 -7.09 -5.34 14.68
C ILE A 30 -5.95 -4.63 13.93
N VAL A 31 -5.36 -5.33 12.96
CA VAL A 31 -4.31 -4.79 12.10
C VAL A 31 -4.84 -4.75 10.68
N THR A 32 -4.83 -3.57 10.08
CA THR A 32 -5.25 -3.33 8.70
C THR A 32 -4.51 -2.13 8.13
N SER A 33 -4.77 -1.76 6.88
CA SER A 33 -4.29 -0.52 6.25
C SER A 33 -5.43 0.23 5.59
N ASP A 34 -5.24 1.50 5.29
CA ASP A 34 -6.18 2.37 4.57
C ASP A 34 -6.24 2.00 3.08
N HIS A 35 -5.09 1.70 2.48
CA HIS A 35 -4.95 1.23 1.10
C HIS A 35 -3.71 0.35 0.97
N GLY A 36 -3.60 -0.35 -0.14
CA GLY A 36 -2.41 -1.07 -0.53
C GLY A 36 -1.34 -0.16 -1.14
N GLU A 37 -0.20 -0.71 -1.51
CA GLU A 37 0.90 0.03 -2.11
C GLU A 37 1.44 -0.68 -3.35
N TYR A 38 1.77 0.09 -4.35
CA TYR A 38 2.50 -0.41 -5.51
C TYR A 38 3.97 -0.54 -5.17
N THR A 39 4.41 -1.75 -4.90
CA THR A 39 5.81 -2.06 -4.67
C THR A 39 6.52 -2.22 -6.01
N LEU A 40 7.05 -1.14 -6.54
CA LEU A 40 8.12 -1.25 -7.52
C LEU A 40 9.36 -1.71 -6.79
N ASP A 41 9.97 -2.78 -7.27
CA ASP A 41 11.27 -3.22 -6.75
C ASP A 41 12.27 -2.07 -6.91
N ASN A 42 12.62 -1.41 -5.79
CA ASN A 42 13.45 -0.20 -5.79
C ASN A 42 14.92 -0.47 -6.18
N GLU A 43 15.26 -1.70 -6.53
CA GLU A 43 16.47 -1.99 -7.28
C GLU A 43 16.39 -1.51 -8.74
N MET A 44 15.22 -1.09 -9.18
CA MET A 44 15.05 -0.38 -10.43
C MET A 44 15.63 1.02 -10.34
N LYS A 45 16.92 1.03 -10.45
CA LYS A 45 17.85 2.04 -10.97
C LYS A 45 17.55 3.49 -10.61
N PRO A 46 18.51 4.13 -9.94
CA PRO A 46 18.51 5.57 -9.65
C PRO A 46 18.39 6.45 -10.90
N ASP A 47 18.43 5.86 -12.10
CA ASP A 47 18.33 6.57 -13.38
C ASP A 47 16.92 7.04 -13.74
N PHE A 48 15.88 6.54 -13.09
CA PHE A 48 14.48 6.94 -13.32
C PHE A 48 13.85 7.71 -12.16
N VAL A 49 14.65 8.40 -11.38
CA VAL A 49 14.09 9.45 -10.52
C VAL A 49 13.45 10.48 -11.47
N PRO A 50 12.13 10.76 -11.34
CA PRO A 50 11.48 11.76 -12.17
C PRO A 50 12.33 13.03 -12.17
N ILE A 51 12.61 13.54 -13.35
CA ILE A 51 13.49 14.69 -13.61
C ILE A 51 13.15 15.90 -12.72
N LEU A 52 11.91 15.96 -12.19
CA LEU A 52 11.43 16.96 -11.25
C LEU A 52 12.05 16.86 -9.85
N GLN A 53 12.46 15.67 -9.41
CA GLN A 53 13.16 15.51 -8.12
C GLN A 53 14.67 15.71 -8.26
N GLN A 54 15.26 15.52 -9.43
CA GLN A 54 16.68 15.79 -9.66
C GLN A 54 17.03 17.29 -9.63
N ASN A 55 16.05 18.18 -9.81
CA ASN A 55 16.31 19.62 -9.69
C ASN A 55 16.70 20.05 -8.26
N SER A 56 16.42 19.24 -7.26
CA SER A 56 16.85 19.48 -5.88
C SER A 56 18.28 19.00 -5.60
N LEU A 57 18.83 18.13 -6.46
CA LEU A 57 20.16 17.55 -6.28
C LEU A 57 21.26 18.40 -6.95
N ILE A 58 20.90 19.33 -7.83
CA ILE A 58 21.84 20.33 -8.34
C ILE A 58 21.96 21.39 -7.25
N LYS A 59 22.94 21.24 -6.38
CA LYS A 59 23.31 22.29 -5.43
C LYS A 59 23.56 23.56 -6.23
N LYS A 60 22.66 24.53 -6.11
CA LYS A 60 22.66 25.82 -6.80
C LYS A 60 23.98 26.60 -6.69
N ASN A 61 24.83 26.21 -5.74
CA ASN A 61 26.06 26.91 -5.38
C ASN A 61 27.31 26.44 -6.13
N GLU A 62 27.22 25.37 -6.96
CA GLU A 62 28.40 24.83 -7.65
C GLU A 62 28.52 25.25 -9.13
N ILE A 63 27.49 25.92 -9.68
CA ILE A 63 27.48 26.36 -11.08
C ILE A 63 27.52 27.88 -11.13
N PRO A 64 28.53 28.48 -11.79
CA PRO A 64 28.58 29.93 -11.99
C PRO A 64 27.28 30.46 -12.62
N SER A 65 26.75 31.56 -12.10
CA SER A 65 25.43 32.09 -12.49
C SER A 65 25.32 32.45 -14.00
N TYR A 66 26.40 32.78 -14.66
CA TYR A 66 26.41 33.09 -16.07
C TYR A 66 26.35 31.87 -17.01
N LEU A 67 26.66 30.66 -16.48
CA LEU A 67 26.54 29.39 -17.23
C LEU A 67 25.19 28.71 -17.04
N LEU A 68 24.39 29.15 -16.06
CA LEU A 68 23.09 28.55 -15.73
C LEU A 68 22.10 28.54 -16.91
N PRO A 69 21.88 29.63 -17.66
CA PRO A 69 20.89 29.64 -18.75
C PRO A 69 21.27 28.72 -19.91
N THR A 70 22.54 28.75 -20.33
CA THR A 70 23.05 27.91 -21.42
C THR A 70 23.16 26.44 -21.00
N GLY A 71 23.63 26.17 -19.81
CA GLY A 71 23.70 24.82 -19.26
C GLY A 71 22.34 24.18 -19.10
N LEU A 72 21.33 24.92 -18.61
CA LEU A 72 19.94 24.44 -18.48
C LEU A 72 19.31 24.21 -19.86
N PHE A 73 19.61 25.03 -20.86
CA PHE A 73 19.11 24.87 -22.22
C PHE A 73 19.66 23.59 -22.86
N VAL A 74 20.98 23.36 -22.78
CA VAL A 74 21.64 22.14 -23.28
C VAL A 74 21.11 20.91 -22.56
N LEU A 75 20.96 20.95 -21.23
CA LEU A 75 20.36 19.86 -20.45
C LEU A 75 18.92 19.57 -20.88
N LYS A 76 18.14 20.60 -21.18
CA LYS A 76 16.76 20.46 -21.66
C LYS A 76 16.70 19.77 -23.02
N ILE A 77 17.59 20.11 -23.92
CA ILE A 77 17.69 19.46 -25.25
C ILE A 77 18.15 18.00 -25.10
N MET A 78 19.21 17.75 -24.34
CA MET A 78 19.69 16.39 -24.09
C MET A 78 18.63 15.52 -23.43
N ARG A 79 17.88 16.06 -22.46
CA ARG A 79 16.76 15.38 -21.84
C ARG A 79 15.69 15.01 -22.87
N LYS A 80 15.28 15.97 -23.72
CA LYS A 80 14.27 15.73 -24.76
C LYS A 80 14.68 14.63 -25.75
N LEU A 81 15.97 14.52 -26.05
CA LEU A 81 16.49 13.50 -26.97
C LEU A 81 16.70 12.13 -26.30
N LEU A 82 17.16 12.11 -25.06
CA LEU A 82 17.51 10.87 -24.36
C LEU A 82 16.34 10.23 -23.58
N THR A 83 15.33 11.02 -23.19
CA THR A 83 14.18 10.50 -22.43
C THR A 83 13.46 9.38 -23.18
N PRO A 84 13.07 9.51 -24.47
CA PRO A 84 12.34 8.43 -25.15
C PRO A 84 13.18 7.15 -25.32
N TYR A 85 14.49 7.27 -25.48
CA TYR A 85 15.37 6.11 -25.55
C TYR A 85 15.46 5.39 -24.18
N ARG A 86 15.63 6.15 -23.09
CA ARG A 86 15.66 5.62 -21.72
C ARG A 86 14.33 5.00 -21.32
N GLU A 87 13.21 5.67 -21.65
CA GLU A 87 11.88 5.13 -21.40
C GLU A 87 11.64 3.81 -22.13
N ASN A 88 12.01 3.72 -23.41
CA ASN A 88 11.88 2.48 -24.18
C ASN A 88 12.75 1.35 -23.63
N LYS A 89 13.98 1.66 -23.22
CA LYS A 89 14.86 0.66 -22.60
C LYS A 89 14.29 0.19 -21.26
N PHE A 90 13.77 1.14 -20.47
CA PHE A 90 13.16 0.84 -19.18
C PHE A 90 11.86 0.01 -19.36
N LYS A 91 10.96 0.38 -20.28
CA LYS A 91 9.76 -0.40 -20.61
C LYS A 91 10.06 -1.85 -20.98
N LYS A 92 11.13 -2.08 -21.72
CA LYS A 92 11.54 -3.45 -22.12
C LYS A 92 12.11 -4.28 -20.98
N SER A 93 12.51 -3.67 -19.87
CA SER A 93 13.02 -4.36 -18.67
C SER A 93 11.94 -4.64 -17.63
N LEU A 94 10.73 -4.15 -17.84
CA LEU A 94 9.60 -4.32 -16.94
C LEU A 94 8.73 -5.50 -17.36
N ASP A 95 8.18 -6.22 -16.40
CA ASP A 95 7.12 -7.17 -16.64
C ASP A 95 5.75 -6.47 -16.87
N GLN A 96 4.71 -7.25 -17.18
CA GLN A 96 3.39 -6.68 -17.44
C GLN A 96 2.79 -5.96 -16.22
N TYR A 97 3.06 -6.47 -15.01
CA TYR A 97 2.62 -5.89 -13.76
C TYR A 97 3.30 -4.54 -13.51
N GLU A 98 4.61 -4.51 -13.62
CA GLU A 98 5.43 -3.31 -13.45
C GLU A 98 5.09 -2.22 -14.48
N ILE A 99 4.81 -2.59 -15.74
CA ILE A 99 4.33 -1.67 -16.77
C ILE A 99 3.01 -1.05 -16.35
N ARG A 100 2.07 -1.87 -15.86
CA ARG A 100 0.74 -1.44 -15.42
C ARG A 100 0.83 -0.43 -14.27
N THR A 101 1.62 -0.75 -13.26
CA THR A 101 1.78 0.09 -12.06
C THR A 101 2.58 1.36 -12.30
N THR A 102 3.56 1.33 -13.21
CA THR A 102 4.45 2.48 -13.49
C THR A 102 3.83 3.47 -14.47
N TYR A 103 3.24 3.00 -15.57
CA TYR A 103 2.84 3.86 -16.69
C TYR A 103 1.34 4.22 -16.68
N LYS A 104 0.49 3.45 -15.99
CA LYS A 104 -0.94 3.73 -15.91
C LYS A 104 -1.36 4.48 -14.65
N ARG A 105 -0.42 4.96 -13.87
CA ARG A 105 -0.63 5.70 -12.60
C ARG A 105 -1.45 7.00 -12.72
N GLY A 106 -1.99 7.31 -13.87
CA GLY A 106 -2.61 8.63 -14.09
C GLY A 106 -4.12 8.72 -13.91
N LYS A 107 -4.88 7.61 -13.93
CA LYS A 107 -6.36 7.72 -13.98
C LYS A 107 -7.16 6.58 -13.34
N ASN A 108 -6.59 5.40 -13.09
CA ASN A 108 -7.31 4.29 -12.47
C ASN A 108 -6.40 3.64 -11.43
N TYR A 109 -6.68 3.93 -10.16
CA TYR A 109 -5.92 3.42 -9.00
C TYR A 109 -6.57 2.18 -8.36
N LEU A 110 -7.60 1.62 -8.99
CA LEU A 110 -8.39 0.51 -8.44
C LEU A 110 -7.84 -0.86 -8.89
N PHE A 111 -6.53 -1.03 -8.82
CA PHE A 111 -5.89 -2.33 -8.98
C PHE A 111 -5.89 -3.09 -7.65
N ASP A 112 -5.91 -4.40 -7.69
CA ASP A 112 -5.88 -5.26 -6.50
C ASP A 112 -4.79 -4.88 -5.51
N GLU A 113 -3.62 -4.46 -6.00
CA GLU A 113 -2.49 -4.04 -5.19
C GLU A 113 -2.77 -2.80 -4.34
N ALA A 114 -3.72 -1.97 -4.77
CA ALA A 114 -4.13 -0.77 -4.05
C ALA A 114 -5.35 -1.01 -3.15
N ILE A 115 -6.23 -1.92 -3.53
CA ILE A 115 -7.51 -2.14 -2.85
C ILE A 115 -7.54 -3.38 -1.97
N ARG A 116 -6.70 -4.40 -2.27
CA ARG A 116 -6.59 -5.61 -1.45
C ARG A 116 -5.59 -5.39 -0.34
N ILE A 117 -6.10 -5.22 0.85
CA ILE A 117 -5.32 -4.92 2.06
C ILE A 117 -5.40 -6.06 3.06
N PRO A 118 -4.41 -6.19 3.95
CA PRO A 118 -4.46 -7.15 5.04
C PRO A 118 -5.54 -6.76 6.06
N LEU A 119 -6.19 -7.74 6.64
CA LEU A 119 -7.08 -7.58 7.79
C LEU A 119 -6.87 -8.74 8.75
N LEU A 120 -6.35 -8.44 9.94
CA LEU A 120 -6.09 -9.41 10.99
C LEU A 120 -6.90 -9.07 12.23
N PHE A 121 -7.50 -10.09 12.84
CA PHE A 121 -8.13 -10.02 14.16
C PHE A 121 -7.36 -10.91 15.11
N ILE A 122 -6.93 -10.39 16.25
CA ILE A 122 -6.05 -11.06 17.20
C ILE A 122 -6.57 -10.83 18.62
N GLY A 123 -6.53 -11.86 19.46
CA GLY A 123 -6.84 -11.77 20.88
C GLY A 123 -8.30 -12.02 21.22
N LYS A 124 -8.88 -11.19 22.08
CA LYS A 124 -10.20 -11.43 22.69
C LYS A 124 -11.31 -11.70 21.67
N GLY A 125 -11.96 -12.82 21.80
CA GLY A 125 -13.06 -13.25 20.93
C GLY A 125 -12.61 -14.09 19.73
N ILE A 126 -11.29 -14.20 19.46
CA ILE A 126 -10.74 -15.03 18.39
C ILE A 126 -10.33 -16.38 18.96
N LYS A 127 -10.97 -17.45 18.49
CA LYS A 127 -10.85 -18.79 19.09
C LYS A 127 -9.66 -19.60 18.54
N GLN A 128 -9.25 -19.32 17.29
CA GLN A 128 -8.22 -20.07 16.60
C GLN A 128 -7.50 -19.24 15.54
N SER A 129 -6.25 -19.55 15.28
CA SER A 129 -5.51 -19.00 14.14
C SER A 129 -6.01 -19.66 12.85
N LYS A 130 -6.45 -18.87 11.90
CA LYS A 130 -6.98 -19.32 10.61
C LYS A 130 -6.72 -18.27 9.54
N GLU A 131 -6.32 -18.72 8.36
CA GLU A 131 -6.29 -17.88 7.16
C GLU A 131 -7.64 -18.00 6.44
N ILE A 132 -8.23 -16.85 6.09
CA ILE A 132 -9.55 -16.76 5.47
C ILE A 132 -9.38 -16.02 4.15
N ASN A 133 -9.79 -16.66 3.05
CA ASN A 133 -9.68 -16.11 1.70
C ASN A 133 -10.96 -15.43 1.20
N THR A 134 -12.03 -15.44 2.01
CA THR A 134 -13.30 -14.77 1.69
C THR A 134 -13.08 -13.26 1.60
N LEU A 135 -13.59 -12.63 0.54
CA LEU A 135 -13.52 -11.19 0.36
C LEU A 135 -14.39 -10.47 1.40
N VAL A 136 -13.78 -9.55 2.13
CA VAL A 136 -14.43 -8.73 3.17
C VAL A 136 -14.12 -7.25 2.93
N ARG A 137 -14.83 -6.35 3.63
CA ARG A 137 -14.78 -4.91 3.38
C ARG A 137 -14.42 -4.13 4.65
N HIS A 138 -13.84 -2.96 4.52
CA HIS A 138 -13.58 -2.05 5.66
C HIS A 138 -14.83 -1.74 6.48
N VAL A 139 -15.96 -1.54 5.83
CA VAL A 139 -17.23 -1.25 6.51
C VAL A 139 -17.70 -2.40 7.41
N ASP A 140 -17.18 -3.61 7.23
CA ASP A 140 -17.50 -4.79 8.03
C ASP A 140 -16.74 -4.83 9.37
N ILE A 141 -15.68 -4.01 9.53
CA ILE A 141 -14.84 -4.01 10.75
C ILE A 141 -15.65 -3.60 11.97
N PHE A 142 -16.33 -2.47 11.90
CA PHE A 142 -17.07 -1.95 13.05
C PHE A 142 -18.20 -2.89 13.55
N PRO A 143 -19.09 -3.42 12.69
CA PRO A 143 -20.07 -4.43 13.10
C PRO A 143 -19.43 -5.69 13.71
N THR A 144 -18.25 -6.08 13.22
CA THR A 144 -17.51 -7.23 13.76
C THR A 144 -16.99 -6.94 15.17
N ILE A 145 -16.41 -5.77 15.40
CA ILE A 145 -15.99 -5.33 16.74
C ILE A 145 -17.17 -5.36 17.69
N ALA A 146 -18.28 -4.75 17.30
CA ALA A 146 -19.47 -4.66 18.15
C ALA A 146 -20.00 -6.06 18.52
N HIS A 147 -20.01 -7.00 17.57
CA HIS A 147 -20.42 -8.38 17.82
C HIS A 147 -19.46 -9.09 18.78
N LEU A 148 -18.15 -9.06 18.51
CA LEU A 148 -17.13 -9.71 19.34
C LEU A 148 -17.11 -9.15 20.77
N MET A 149 -17.31 -7.84 20.91
CA MET A 149 -17.32 -7.14 22.21
C MET A 149 -18.70 -7.10 22.85
N LYS A 150 -19.72 -7.66 22.20
CA LYS A 150 -21.11 -7.69 22.65
C LYS A 150 -21.76 -6.32 22.91
N PHE A 151 -21.38 -5.34 22.07
CA PHE A 151 -22.01 -4.02 22.08
C PHE A 151 -23.36 -4.09 21.34
N PRO A 152 -24.43 -3.49 21.88
CA PRO A 152 -25.67 -3.40 21.16
C PRO A 152 -25.56 -2.41 20.00
N ILE A 153 -25.84 -2.89 18.78
CA ILE A 153 -25.87 -2.06 17.60
C ILE A 153 -27.15 -2.32 16.81
N ASN A 154 -27.63 -1.28 16.11
CA ASN A 154 -28.71 -1.45 15.15
C ASN A 154 -28.13 -1.84 13.80
N GLN A 155 -28.13 -3.13 13.48
CA GLN A 155 -27.60 -3.69 12.25
C GLN A 155 -28.26 -3.08 11.00
N ASN A 156 -29.53 -2.69 11.06
CA ASN A 156 -30.27 -2.15 9.91
C ASN A 156 -29.83 -0.73 9.53
N SER A 157 -29.05 -0.06 10.37
CA SER A 157 -28.50 1.28 10.09
C SER A 157 -27.05 1.27 9.62
N MET A 158 -26.52 0.10 9.25
CA MET A 158 -25.12 -0.07 8.86
C MET A 158 -24.99 -0.68 7.48
N ASP A 159 -24.03 -0.17 6.72
CA ASP A 159 -23.66 -0.71 5.40
C ASP A 159 -22.79 -1.97 5.49
N GLY A 160 -22.13 -2.16 6.65
CA GLY A 160 -21.30 -3.31 6.94
C GLY A 160 -22.04 -4.41 7.71
N ARG A 161 -21.46 -5.60 7.71
CA ARG A 161 -21.95 -6.77 8.46
C ARG A 161 -20.88 -7.32 9.39
N SER A 162 -21.29 -8.04 10.42
CA SER A 162 -20.35 -8.78 11.25
C SER A 162 -19.69 -9.93 10.48
N LEU A 163 -18.38 -10.05 10.61
CA LEU A 163 -17.58 -11.13 10.02
C LEU A 163 -17.42 -12.33 10.97
N VAL A 164 -18.09 -12.36 12.10
CA VAL A 164 -17.93 -13.44 13.11
C VAL A 164 -18.23 -14.80 12.50
N ASP A 165 -19.28 -14.92 11.67
CA ASP A 165 -19.60 -16.19 10.99
C ASP A 165 -18.51 -16.62 9.99
N VAL A 166 -17.85 -15.66 9.34
CA VAL A 166 -16.71 -15.92 8.44
C VAL A 166 -15.49 -16.34 9.27
N ILE A 167 -15.22 -15.65 10.36
CA ILE A 167 -14.12 -15.95 11.30
C ILE A 167 -14.30 -17.36 11.91
N ASP A 168 -15.51 -17.71 12.33
CA ASP A 168 -15.81 -19.04 12.90
C ASP A 168 -15.92 -20.13 11.80
N GLY A 169 -15.87 -19.77 10.51
CA GLY A 169 -15.95 -20.70 9.38
C GLY A 169 -17.36 -21.21 9.06
N ASN A 170 -18.39 -20.51 9.53
CA ASN A 170 -19.79 -20.83 9.31
C ASN A 170 -20.36 -20.20 8.02
N SER A 171 -19.62 -19.30 7.38
CA SER A 171 -20.04 -18.61 6.16
C SER A 171 -18.83 -18.30 5.27
N GLU A 172 -19.00 -18.48 3.96
CA GLU A 172 -18.07 -18.07 2.90
C GLU A 172 -18.71 -17.02 1.98
N ASN A 173 -19.83 -16.42 2.39
CA ASN A 173 -20.54 -15.47 1.56
C ASN A 173 -19.73 -14.20 1.36
N GLU A 174 -19.46 -13.86 0.10
CA GLU A 174 -18.86 -12.60 -0.32
C GLU A 174 -19.95 -11.57 -0.61
N PHE A 175 -19.61 -10.30 -0.37
CA PHE A 175 -20.47 -9.17 -0.69
C PHE A 175 -19.72 -8.20 -1.58
N PRO A 176 -20.38 -7.59 -2.58
CA PRO A 176 -19.75 -6.62 -3.44
C PRO A 176 -19.24 -5.45 -2.61
N ALA A 177 -18.01 -5.02 -2.89
CA ALA A 177 -17.42 -3.81 -2.35
C ALA A 177 -17.60 -2.67 -3.36
N ILE A 178 -18.06 -1.50 -2.88
CA ILE A 178 -18.04 -0.25 -3.63
C ILE A 178 -16.74 0.44 -3.28
N ILE A 179 -15.99 0.86 -4.29
CA ILE A 179 -14.70 1.53 -4.16
C ILE A 179 -14.82 2.85 -4.93
N GLU A 180 -14.64 3.98 -4.22
CA GLU A 180 -14.68 5.33 -4.76
C GLU A 180 -13.29 5.99 -4.80
#